data_7f646d4925b1fdcfaf343fc4c61f9730
#
_entry.id   7f646d4925b1fdcfaf343fc4c61f9730
#
_cell.length_a   1.000
_cell.length_b   1.000
_cell.length_c   1.000
_cell.angle_alpha   90.00
_cell.angle_beta   90.00
_cell.angle_gamma   90.00
#
_symmetry.space_group_name_H-M   'P 1'
#
loop_
_entity.id
_entity.type
_entity.pdbx_description
1 polymer ?
#
loop_
_entity_poly.entity_id
_entity_poly.type
_entity_poly.pdbx_seq_one_letter_code
_entity_poly.pdbx_strand_id
1 'polypeptide(L)'
;MGIKPTSGDYVVIPPDNTQSRWGEWEAELDDKGEVAGEVLSETWALANSANERADLLDPIMDFGQSYMPTGLGFRGTGKLPFRNQRGPARGVRIENDGIRLLGEGAWQISCTVFSSWVLAISGVGVMVEIRCYSPTGTLYSYQKHRTGTDSNHSIDFSADFVVPGPNYFISVHVTQAASGREFPGGWAITRLAAKRWSSQFINPPKGGAAEGDA
;
A
#
# COMPACT_ATOMS: atom_id res chain seq x y z
N MET A 1 -29.77 8.89 -3.68
CA MET A 1 -30.74 9.95 -3.29
C MET A 1 -31.17 10.64 -4.58
N GLY A 2 -32.38 10.38 -5.07
CA GLY A 2 -32.89 11.02 -6.30
C GLY A 2 -33.22 12.49 -6.01
N ILE A 3 -32.68 13.38 -6.82
CA ILE A 3 -33.04 14.78 -6.82
C ILE A 3 -34.48 14.86 -7.34
N LYS A 4 -35.42 15.29 -6.50
CA LYS A 4 -36.76 15.62 -6.97
C LYS A 4 -36.69 16.96 -7.74
N PRO A 5 -37.23 17.02 -8.97
CA PRO A 5 -37.35 18.30 -9.68
C PRO A 5 -38.19 19.26 -8.86
N THR A 6 -37.73 20.47 -8.70
CA THR A 6 -38.46 21.56 -8.04
C THR A 6 -39.64 21.94 -8.90
N SER A 7 -40.76 22.29 -8.26
CA SER A 7 -42.09 22.54 -8.85
C SER A 7 -42.20 23.75 -9.82
N GLY A 8 -41.09 24.17 -10.41
CA GLY A 8 -41.02 25.24 -11.39
C GLY A 8 -40.80 24.78 -12.84
N ASP A 9 -40.47 23.52 -13.03
CA ASP A 9 -40.02 23.00 -14.36
C ASP A 9 -41.12 22.27 -15.14
N TYR A 10 -42.37 22.41 -14.72
CA TYR A 10 -43.47 21.84 -15.50
C TYR A 10 -43.85 22.75 -16.64
N VAL A 11 -43.65 22.30 -17.86
CA VAL A 11 -44.22 22.96 -19.06
C VAL A 11 -45.74 22.86 -18.98
N VAL A 12 -46.40 23.98 -18.70
CA VAL A 12 -47.85 24.06 -18.71
C VAL A 12 -48.30 24.05 -20.17
N ILE A 13 -48.93 22.97 -20.60
CA ILE A 13 -49.52 22.86 -21.95
C ILE A 13 -50.69 23.83 -22.03
N PRO A 14 -50.65 24.88 -22.89
CA PRO A 14 -51.79 25.75 -23.04
C PRO A 14 -53.00 24.99 -23.58
N PRO A 15 -54.19 25.34 -23.16
CA PRO A 15 -55.43 24.64 -23.57
C PRO A 15 -55.80 24.79 -25.04
N ASP A 16 -55.03 25.54 -25.79
CA ASP A 16 -55.28 25.91 -27.17
C ASP A 16 -54.54 24.99 -28.16
N ASN A 17 -55.18 23.91 -28.55
CA ASN A 17 -54.64 22.79 -29.35
C ASN A 17 -54.60 23.13 -30.85
N THR A 18 -53.89 24.17 -31.26
CA THR A 18 -53.67 24.42 -32.69
C THR A 18 -52.45 23.64 -33.17
N GLN A 19 -52.63 22.79 -34.21
CA GLN A 19 -51.58 21.93 -34.79
C GLN A 19 -50.30 22.66 -35.18
N SER A 20 -50.34 23.96 -35.40
CA SER A 20 -49.16 24.80 -35.71
C SER A 20 -48.21 25.00 -34.55
N ARG A 21 -48.65 24.80 -33.32
CA ARG A 21 -47.80 24.95 -32.13
C ARG A 21 -47.10 23.66 -31.69
N TRP A 22 -47.56 22.51 -32.13
CA TRP A 22 -46.95 21.27 -31.75
C TRP A 22 -45.52 21.12 -32.28
N GLY A 23 -45.23 21.56 -33.48
CA GLY A 23 -43.88 21.50 -34.06
C GLY A 23 -42.90 22.44 -33.35
N GLU A 24 -43.36 23.60 -32.85
CA GLU A 24 -42.50 24.50 -32.04
C GLU A 24 -42.21 23.91 -30.67
N TRP A 25 -43.14 23.18 -30.08
CA TRP A 25 -42.98 22.50 -28.80
C TRP A 25 -42.10 21.27 -28.87
N GLU A 26 -42.23 20.47 -29.91
CA GLU A 26 -41.35 19.34 -30.15
C GLU A 26 -39.90 19.82 -30.33
N ALA A 27 -39.67 20.87 -31.11
CA ALA A 27 -38.34 21.46 -31.27
C ALA A 27 -37.77 22.04 -29.96
N GLU A 28 -38.60 22.66 -29.13
CA GLU A 28 -38.19 23.20 -27.82
C GLU A 28 -37.90 22.07 -26.81
N LEU A 29 -38.65 20.97 -26.85
CA LEU A 29 -38.41 19.78 -26.01
C LEU A 29 -37.14 19.05 -26.43
N ASP A 30 -36.88 18.92 -27.73
CA ASP A 30 -35.66 18.29 -28.25
C ASP A 30 -34.44 19.14 -27.88
N ASP A 31 -34.49 20.48 -28.02
CA ASP A 31 -33.40 21.37 -27.63
C ASP A 31 -33.10 21.29 -26.12
N LYS A 32 -34.13 21.29 -25.29
CA LYS A 32 -33.98 21.12 -23.83
C LYS A 32 -33.53 19.74 -23.45
N GLY A 33 -33.91 18.71 -24.18
CA GLY A 33 -33.47 17.33 -24.01
C GLY A 33 -31.98 17.16 -24.34
N GLU A 34 -31.53 17.81 -25.40
CA GLU A 34 -30.13 17.80 -25.83
C GLU A 34 -29.23 18.51 -24.80
N VAL A 35 -29.63 19.71 -24.37
CA VAL A 35 -28.92 20.47 -23.31
C VAL A 35 -28.91 19.71 -21.99
N ALA A 36 -29.99 19.04 -21.59
CA ALA A 36 -30.03 18.23 -20.39
C ALA A 36 -29.08 17.01 -20.48
N GLY A 37 -29.00 16.37 -21.66
CA GLY A 37 -28.10 15.28 -21.94
C GLY A 37 -26.63 15.70 -21.84
N GLU A 38 -26.29 16.85 -22.35
CA GLU A 38 -24.95 17.44 -22.31
C GLU A 38 -24.53 17.74 -20.87
N VAL A 39 -25.36 18.43 -20.10
CA VAL A 39 -25.13 18.72 -18.67
C VAL A 39 -24.98 17.46 -17.83
N LEU A 40 -25.78 16.43 -18.09
CA LEU A 40 -25.66 15.13 -17.40
C LEU A 40 -24.34 14.44 -17.74
N SER A 41 -23.90 14.48 -19.00
CA SER A 41 -22.64 13.86 -19.42
C SER A 41 -21.43 14.59 -18.81
N GLU A 42 -21.44 15.91 -18.78
CA GLU A 42 -20.39 16.70 -18.15
C GLU A 42 -20.33 16.48 -16.62
N THR A 43 -21.51 16.42 -15.97
CA THR A 43 -21.59 16.14 -14.53
C THR A 43 -21.05 14.76 -14.20
N TRP A 44 -21.32 13.77 -15.05
CA TRP A 44 -20.81 12.40 -14.92
C TRP A 44 -19.30 12.34 -15.10
N ALA A 45 -18.78 13.05 -16.09
CA ALA A 45 -17.33 13.14 -16.32
C ALA A 45 -16.61 13.83 -15.15
N LEU A 46 -17.20 14.90 -14.59
CA LEU A 46 -16.69 15.58 -13.40
C LEU A 46 -16.72 14.68 -12.15
N ALA A 47 -17.81 13.93 -11.94
CA ALA A 47 -17.93 13.00 -10.83
C ALA A 47 -16.91 11.87 -10.92
N ASN A 48 -16.68 11.31 -12.10
CA ASN A 48 -15.66 10.30 -12.33
C ASN A 48 -14.26 10.85 -12.09
N SER A 49 -13.94 12.04 -12.59
CA SER A 49 -12.63 12.66 -12.35
C SER A 49 -12.40 13.02 -10.89
N ALA A 50 -13.46 13.36 -10.15
CA ALA A 50 -13.39 13.61 -8.71
C ALA A 50 -13.13 12.32 -7.92
N ASN A 51 -13.75 11.19 -8.30
CA ASN A 51 -13.51 9.90 -7.72
C ASN A 51 -12.08 9.41 -7.98
N GLU A 52 -11.57 9.55 -9.21
CA GLU A 52 -10.19 9.23 -9.55
C GLU A 52 -9.20 10.08 -8.73
N ARG A 53 -9.49 11.36 -8.51
CA ARG A 53 -8.66 12.22 -7.66
C ARG A 53 -8.77 11.87 -6.18
N ALA A 54 -9.92 11.44 -5.70
CA ALA A 54 -10.10 10.97 -4.33
C ALA A 54 -9.28 9.70 -4.06
N ASP A 55 -9.25 8.77 -5.02
CA ASP A 55 -8.42 7.56 -4.94
C ASP A 55 -6.92 7.88 -4.92
N LEU A 56 -6.50 8.95 -5.62
CA LEU A 56 -5.11 9.43 -5.60
C LEU A 56 -4.75 10.14 -4.28
N LEU A 57 -5.73 10.65 -3.54
CA LEU A 57 -5.55 11.37 -2.28
C LEU A 57 -5.63 10.45 -1.04
N ASP A 58 -6.02 9.17 -1.18
CA ASP A 58 -5.96 8.21 -0.07
C ASP A 58 -4.50 7.74 0.12
N PRO A 59 -3.71 8.38 1.01
CA PRO A 59 -2.27 8.19 1.09
C PRO A 59 -1.88 6.83 1.68
N ILE A 60 -2.81 6.12 2.33
CA ILE A 60 -2.57 4.81 2.95
C ILE A 60 -3.70 3.86 2.56
N MET A 61 -3.45 3.08 1.52
CA MET A 61 -4.45 2.15 1.01
C MET A 61 -4.54 0.87 1.84
N ASP A 62 -3.39 0.31 2.21
CA ASP A 62 -3.28 -0.93 2.97
C ASP A 62 -2.20 -0.82 4.03
N PHE A 63 -2.38 -1.57 5.11
CA PHE A 63 -1.43 -1.57 6.22
C PHE A 63 -1.51 -2.84 7.05
N GLY A 64 -0.44 -3.13 7.78
CA GLY A 64 -0.43 -4.16 8.79
C GLY A 64 0.86 -4.18 9.56
N GLN A 65 0.81 -4.71 10.76
CA GLN A 65 1.97 -4.83 11.65
C GLN A 65 2.07 -6.23 12.21
N SER A 66 3.29 -6.72 12.28
CA SER A 66 3.64 -7.95 13.00
C SER A 66 4.77 -7.69 13.98
N TYR A 67 4.92 -8.58 14.94
CA TYR A 67 6.00 -8.51 15.91
C TYR A 67 6.49 -9.92 16.28
N MET A 68 7.70 -9.98 16.75
CA MET A 68 8.28 -11.19 17.29
C MET A 68 7.66 -11.48 18.67
N PRO A 69 7.19 -12.71 18.97
CA PRO A 69 6.53 -12.99 20.23
C PRO A 69 7.32 -12.57 21.45
N THR A 70 6.64 -12.00 22.44
CA THR A 70 7.25 -11.62 23.73
C THR A 70 7.81 -12.84 24.44
N GLY A 71 9.01 -12.72 24.99
CA GLY A 71 9.71 -13.83 25.64
C GLY A 71 10.45 -14.76 24.68
N LEU A 72 10.29 -14.58 23.37
CA LEU A 72 11.10 -15.28 22.39
C LEU A 72 12.42 -14.51 22.16
N GLY A 73 13.55 -15.18 22.30
CA GLY A 73 14.87 -14.67 21.95
C GLY A 73 15.39 -15.39 20.71
N PHE A 74 15.71 -14.65 19.66
CA PHE A 74 16.38 -15.18 18.47
C PHE A 74 17.89 -14.95 18.59
N ARG A 75 18.71 -15.97 18.29
CA ARG A 75 20.16 -15.90 18.38
C ARG A 75 20.81 -16.31 17.07
N GLY A 76 21.92 -15.63 16.75
CA GLY A 76 22.69 -15.91 15.54
C GLY A 76 22.12 -15.25 14.28
N THR A 77 22.29 -15.92 13.15
CA THR A 77 21.84 -15.46 11.84
C THR A 77 20.64 -16.28 11.35
N GLY A 78 19.79 -15.67 10.55
CA GLY A 78 18.60 -16.30 9.99
C GLY A 78 17.39 -15.40 9.95
N LYS A 79 16.25 -15.97 9.64
CA LYS A 79 14.97 -15.28 9.53
C LYS A 79 14.38 -15.00 10.90
N LEU A 80 14.03 -13.74 11.17
CA LEU A 80 13.35 -13.34 12.41
C LEU A 80 11.89 -13.79 12.40
N PRO A 81 11.37 -14.35 13.52
CA PRO A 81 10.03 -14.92 13.60
C PRO A 81 8.94 -13.87 13.88
N PHE A 82 8.57 -13.07 12.90
CA PHE A 82 7.46 -12.11 12.99
C PHE A 82 6.11 -12.82 12.85
N ARG A 83 5.60 -13.45 13.92
CA ARG A 83 4.42 -14.34 13.90
C ARG A 83 3.14 -13.70 14.36
N ASN A 84 3.25 -12.70 15.24
CA ASN A 84 2.08 -12.14 15.91
C ASN A 84 1.64 -10.87 15.18
N GLN A 85 0.35 -10.79 14.88
CA GLN A 85 -0.25 -9.58 14.35
C GLN A 85 -0.49 -8.57 15.47
N ARG A 86 -0.26 -7.29 15.19
CA ARG A 86 -0.59 -6.18 16.09
C ARG A 86 -1.65 -5.29 15.46
N GLY A 87 -2.81 -5.25 16.11
CA GLY A 87 -3.92 -4.41 15.67
C GLY A 87 -4.58 -4.90 14.37
N PRO A 88 -5.46 -4.08 13.78
CA PRO A 88 -6.10 -4.40 12.52
C PRO A 88 -5.09 -4.38 11.37
N ALA A 89 -5.40 -5.16 10.32
CA ALA A 89 -4.65 -5.21 9.08
C ALA A 89 -5.60 -5.13 7.89
N ARG A 90 -5.17 -4.48 6.82
CA ARG A 90 -5.87 -4.38 5.55
C ARG A 90 -4.87 -4.62 4.42
N GLY A 91 -5.23 -5.42 3.42
CA GLY A 91 -4.39 -5.70 2.26
C GLY A 91 -3.09 -6.45 2.53
N VAL A 92 -2.92 -6.99 3.74
CA VAL A 92 -1.77 -7.82 4.12
C VAL A 92 -2.20 -9.03 4.94
N ARG A 93 -1.35 -10.06 4.98
CA ARG A 93 -1.52 -11.25 5.83
C ARG A 93 -0.22 -11.53 6.58
N ILE A 94 -0.32 -11.78 7.88
CA ILE A 94 0.81 -12.20 8.70
C ILE A 94 0.89 -13.72 8.63
N GLU A 95 1.96 -14.23 8.08
CA GLU A 95 2.19 -15.67 7.91
C GLU A 95 3.68 -15.98 7.74
N ASN A 96 4.06 -17.21 7.96
CA ASN A 96 5.42 -17.70 7.69
C ASN A 96 6.55 -16.77 8.19
N ASP A 97 6.42 -16.27 9.42
CA ASP A 97 7.42 -15.36 10.03
C ASP A 97 7.64 -14.05 9.23
N GLY A 98 6.59 -13.47 8.67
CA GLY A 98 6.67 -12.25 7.87
C GLY A 98 5.31 -11.70 7.47
N ILE A 99 5.30 -10.87 6.44
CA ILE A 99 4.11 -10.20 5.92
C ILE A 99 3.94 -10.52 4.44
N ARG A 100 2.78 -11.05 4.06
CA ARG A 100 2.37 -11.19 2.67
C ARG A 100 1.59 -9.95 2.25
N LEU A 101 2.00 -9.34 1.14
CA LEU A 101 1.35 -8.19 0.50
C LEU A 101 0.29 -8.72 -0.46
N LEU A 102 -0.98 -8.36 -0.24
CA LEU A 102 -2.10 -8.87 -1.04
C LEU A 102 -2.42 -7.99 -2.25
N GLY A 103 -1.86 -6.79 -2.33
CA GLY A 103 -2.04 -5.85 -3.44
C GLY A 103 -0.72 -5.50 -4.11
N GLU A 104 -0.81 -5.10 -5.38
CA GLU A 104 0.27 -4.49 -6.14
C GLU A 104 0.52 -3.03 -5.72
N GLY A 105 1.62 -2.43 -6.15
CA GLY A 105 1.93 -1.02 -5.93
C GLY A 105 3.17 -0.77 -5.10
N ALA A 106 3.28 0.46 -4.62
CA ALA A 106 4.42 0.91 -3.81
C ALA A 106 4.15 0.73 -2.33
N TRP A 107 5.04 0.00 -1.67
CA TRP A 107 4.97 -0.37 -0.27
C TRP A 107 6.17 0.13 0.50
N GLN A 108 5.94 0.79 1.61
CA GLN A 108 6.95 1.08 2.62
C GLN A 108 6.92 0.01 3.69
N ILE A 109 8.06 -0.61 3.92
CA ILE A 109 8.27 -1.62 4.95
C ILE A 109 9.16 -1.03 6.02
N SER A 110 8.65 -0.87 7.23
CA SER A 110 9.41 -0.37 8.37
C SER A 110 9.70 -1.50 9.34
N CYS A 111 10.94 -1.57 9.79
CA CYS A 111 11.40 -2.61 10.70
C CYS A 111 12.13 -2.00 11.89
N THR A 112 11.75 -2.44 13.09
CA THR A 112 12.48 -2.19 14.33
C THR A 112 12.97 -3.54 14.85
N VAL A 113 14.26 -3.67 15.10
CA VAL A 113 14.87 -4.86 15.69
C VAL A 113 15.73 -4.43 16.86
N PHE A 114 15.39 -4.87 18.04
CA PHE A 114 16.26 -4.67 19.21
C PHE A 114 17.34 -5.74 19.24
N SER A 115 18.57 -5.32 19.55
CA SER A 115 19.73 -6.16 19.67
C SER A 115 20.32 -6.03 21.08
N SER A 116 20.44 -7.14 21.79
CA SER A 116 21.03 -7.15 23.13
C SER A 116 22.53 -6.89 23.09
N TRP A 117 23.06 -6.44 24.22
CA TRP A 117 24.49 -6.31 24.38
C TRP A 117 25.22 -7.66 24.29
N VAL A 118 26.39 -7.65 23.71
CA VAL A 118 27.33 -8.76 23.74
C VAL A 118 28.75 -8.21 23.68
N LEU A 119 29.67 -8.82 24.36
CA LEU A 119 31.08 -8.47 24.24
C LEU A 119 31.59 -8.99 22.88
N ALA A 120 31.63 -8.11 21.89
CA ALA A 120 32.07 -8.45 20.53
C ALA A 120 33.56 -8.20 20.37
N ILE A 121 34.38 -9.14 20.78
CA ILE A 121 35.86 -9.09 20.64
C ILE A 121 36.27 -8.98 19.15
N SER A 122 35.43 -9.42 18.24
CA SER A 122 35.70 -9.43 16.79
C SER A 122 35.32 -8.15 16.05
N GLY A 123 34.73 -7.15 16.71
CA GLY A 123 34.24 -5.95 16.03
C GLY A 123 33.11 -6.22 15.01
N VAL A 124 32.41 -7.33 15.12
CA VAL A 124 31.36 -7.74 14.19
C VAL A 124 30.07 -7.03 14.53
N GLY A 125 29.66 -6.06 13.68
CA GLY A 125 28.38 -5.40 13.78
C GLY A 125 27.19 -6.32 13.45
N VAL A 126 25.99 -5.82 13.67
CA VAL A 126 24.75 -6.49 13.24
C VAL A 126 24.41 -6.04 11.83
N MET A 127 24.05 -6.99 10.98
CA MET A 127 23.49 -6.73 9.67
C MET A 127 22.11 -7.35 9.58
N VAL A 128 21.12 -6.54 9.25
CA VAL A 128 19.72 -6.94 9.08
C VAL A 128 19.30 -6.62 7.66
N GLU A 129 18.56 -7.54 7.05
CA GLU A 129 18.02 -7.39 5.70
C GLU A 129 16.50 -7.52 5.73
N ILE A 130 15.81 -6.56 5.10
CA ILE A 130 14.42 -6.75 4.68
C ILE A 130 14.48 -7.36 3.28
N ARG A 131 13.87 -8.51 3.11
CA ARG A 131 13.81 -9.26 1.85
C ARG A 131 12.38 -9.32 1.35
N CYS A 132 12.22 -9.00 0.07
CA CYS A 132 10.98 -9.17 -0.67
C CYS A 132 11.10 -10.37 -1.61
N TYR A 133 10.15 -11.30 -1.54
CA TYR A 133 10.09 -12.49 -2.38
C TYR A 133 8.88 -12.41 -3.30
N SER A 134 9.05 -12.91 -4.52
CA SER A 134 7.95 -13.07 -5.47
C SER A 134 6.92 -14.11 -4.98
N PRO A 135 5.74 -14.21 -5.59
CA PRO A 135 4.76 -15.24 -5.27
C PRO A 135 5.29 -16.66 -5.44
N THR A 136 6.29 -16.87 -6.28
CA THR A 136 6.96 -18.16 -6.51
C THR A 136 8.05 -18.48 -5.49
N GLY A 137 8.32 -17.57 -4.53
CA GLY A 137 9.34 -17.73 -3.50
C GLY A 137 10.76 -17.33 -3.93
N THR A 138 10.92 -16.77 -5.12
CA THR A 138 12.22 -16.25 -5.58
C THR A 138 12.49 -14.88 -4.94
N LEU A 139 13.73 -14.62 -4.52
CA LEU A 139 14.14 -13.31 -4.02
C LEU A 139 13.97 -12.27 -5.13
N TYR A 140 13.09 -11.28 -4.88
CA TYR A 140 12.77 -10.21 -5.82
C TYR A 140 13.65 -8.99 -5.59
N SER A 141 13.77 -8.57 -4.31
CA SER A 141 14.57 -7.41 -3.91
C SER A 141 14.92 -7.49 -2.43
N TYR A 142 15.93 -6.77 -2.01
CA TYR A 142 16.28 -6.67 -0.58
C TYR A 142 16.94 -5.33 -0.27
N GLN A 143 16.86 -4.94 1.00
CA GLN A 143 17.61 -3.80 1.52
C GLN A 143 18.33 -4.20 2.81
N LYS A 144 19.60 -3.80 2.91
CA LYS A 144 20.47 -4.10 4.06
C LYS A 144 20.64 -2.89 4.94
N HIS A 145 20.68 -3.14 6.23
CA HIS A 145 21.08 -2.16 7.22
C HIS A 145 22.15 -2.73 8.13
N ARG A 146 23.23 -2.00 8.31
CA ARG A 146 24.33 -2.38 9.20
C ARG A 146 24.41 -1.40 10.36
N THR A 147 24.66 -1.91 11.55
CA THR A 147 24.78 -1.14 12.79
C THR A 147 26.02 -1.50 13.56
N GLY A 148 26.28 -0.73 14.63
CA GLY A 148 27.45 -0.87 15.47
C GLY A 148 27.57 -2.20 16.22
N THR A 149 28.65 -2.35 16.99
CA THR A 149 29.16 -3.63 17.41
C THR A 149 28.76 -4.10 18.81
N ASP A 150 28.79 -3.23 19.84
CA ASP A 150 28.96 -3.72 21.21
C ASP A 150 27.84 -3.38 22.18
N SER A 151 26.96 -2.44 21.86
CA SER A 151 25.91 -1.97 22.78
C SER A 151 24.54 -2.59 22.53
N ASN A 152 23.67 -2.48 23.52
CA ASN A 152 22.25 -2.62 23.30
C ASN A 152 21.80 -1.48 22.36
N HIS A 153 21.12 -1.79 21.30
CA HIS A 153 20.57 -0.78 20.40
C HIS A 153 19.32 -1.25 19.67
N SER A 154 18.51 -0.29 19.32
CA SER A 154 17.40 -0.47 18.39
C SER A 154 17.90 -0.19 16.98
N ILE A 155 17.57 -1.06 16.07
CA ILE A 155 17.83 -0.95 14.65
C ILE A 155 16.52 -0.60 14.00
N ASP A 156 16.36 0.68 13.66
CA ASP A 156 15.16 1.18 13.00
C ASP A 156 15.51 1.56 11.57
N PHE A 157 14.85 0.93 10.62
CA PHE A 157 15.04 1.25 9.21
C PHE A 157 13.80 0.92 8.38
N SER A 158 13.72 1.49 7.21
CA SER A 158 12.65 1.24 6.25
C SER A 158 13.22 0.93 4.87
N ALA A 159 12.43 0.21 4.10
CA ALA A 159 12.70 -0.15 2.72
C ALA A 159 11.44 0.10 1.88
N ASP A 160 11.61 0.64 0.70
CA ASP A 160 10.52 0.82 -0.25
C ASP A 160 10.60 -0.25 -1.33
N PHE A 161 9.47 -0.92 -1.58
CA PHE A 161 9.34 -1.94 -2.60
C PHE A 161 8.17 -1.61 -3.52
N VAL A 162 8.42 -1.65 -4.82
CA VAL A 162 7.36 -1.61 -5.83
C VAL A 162 7.11 -3.02 -6.30
N VAL A 163 5.93 -3.56 -6.01
CA VAL A 163 5.56 -4.93 -6.38
C VAL A 163 4.53 -4.91 -7.51
N PRO A 164 4.80 -5.61 -8.63
CA PRO A 164 3.97 -5.55 -9.84
C PRO A 164 2.70 -6.40 -9.76
N GLY A 165 2.42 -7.03 -8.63
CA GLY A 165 1.26 -7.88 -8.44
C GLY A 165 1.07 -8.31 -6.99
N PRO A 166 0.01 -9.04 -6.70
CA PRO A 166 -0.29 -9.53 -5.36
C PRO A 166 0.62 -10.69 -4.92
N ASN A 167 0.57 -11.01 -3.62
CA ASN A 167 1.20 -12.16 -2.99
C ASN A 167 2.73 -12.10 -2.88
N TYR A 168 3.33 -10.93 -3.00
CA TYR A 168 4.73 -10.75 -2.60
C TYR A 168 4.88 -10.92 -1.10
N PHE A 169 6.03 -11.47 -0.68
CA PHE A 169 6.25 -11.81 0.72
C PHE A 169 7.46 -11.08 1.29
N ILE A 170 7.27 -10.43 2.43
CA ILE A 170 8.29 -9.68 3.15
C ILE A 170 8.74 -10.48 4.35
N SER A 171 10.06 -10.64 4.52
CA SER A 171 10.67 -11.17 5.73
C SER A 171 11.93 -10.43 6.11
N VAL A 172 12.31 -10.53 7.37
CA VAL A 172 13.51 -9.87 7.91
C VAL A 172 14.52 -10.95 8.32
N HIS A 173 15.76 -10.75 7.92
CA HIS A 173 16.83 -11.67 8.17
C HIS A 173 17.99 -10.98 8.88
N VAL A 174 18.52 -11.60 9.93
CA VAL A 174 19.83 -11.27 10.46
C VAL A 174 20.85 -12.03 9.63
N THR A 175 21.71 -11.31 8.92
CA THR A 175 22.73 -11.93 8.05
C THR A 175 24.12 -11.90 8.66
N GLN A 176 24.33 -11.04 9.67
CA GLN A 176 25.56 -10.97 10.44
C GLN A 176 25.25 -10.59 11.89
N ALA A 177 25.79 -11.29 12.84
CA ALA A 177 25.76 -10.96 14.26
C ALA A 177 26.97 -11.57 14.99
N ALA A 178 27.43 -10.91 16.04
CA ALA A 178 28.43 -11.48 16.92
C ALA A 178 27.88 -12.71 17.64
N SER A 179 28.73 -13.68 17.94
CA SER A 179 28.35 -14.88 18.68
C SER A 179 27.71 -14.53 20.03
N GLY A 180 26.63 -15.21 20.36
CA GLY A 180 25.87 -14.96 21.59
C GLY A 180 24.92 -13.78 21.57
N ARG A 181 24.91 -12.96 20.51
CA ARG A 181 23.96 -11.85 20.36
C ARG A 181 22.54 -12.36 20.26
N GLU A 182 21.66 -11.75 21.03
CA GLU A 182 20.24 -12.08 21.07
C GLU A 182 19.40 -10.91 20.56
N PHE A 183 18.34 -11.25 19.86
CA PHE A 183 17.31 -10.35 19.37
C PHE A 183 16.01 -10.68 20.11
N PRO A 184 15.71 -10.01 21.21
CA PRO A 184 14.53 -10.29 22.01
C PRO A 184 13.26 -9.85 21.30
N GLY A 185 12.21 -10.66 21.48
CA GLY A 185 10.87 -10.40 20.97
C GLY A 185 10.05 -9.51 21.88
N GLY A 186 9.08 -8.86 21.27
CA GLY A 186 8.10 -8.00 21.94
C GLY A 186 7.59 -6.91 20.99
N TRP A 187 6.33 -6.60 21.10
CA TRP A 187 5.67 -5.64 20.20
C TRP A 187 6.28 -4.23 20.26
N ALA A 188 6.92 -3.86 21.37
CA ALA A 188 7.54 -2.56 21.56
C ALA A 188 8.97 -2.48 20.99
N ILE A 189 9.66 -3.62 20.84
CA ILE A 189 11.10 -3.67 20.60
C ILE A 189 11.49 -4.37 19.29
N THR A 190 10.69 -5.35 18.83
CA THR A 190 11.00 -6.07 17.58
C THR A 190 9.72 -6.24 16.77
N ARG A 191 9.55 -5.36 15.78
CA ARG A 191 8.33 -5.23 14.98
C ARG A 191 8.63 -5.00 13.52
N LEU A 192 7.66 -5.39 12.68
CA LEU A 192 7.66 -5.19 11.24
C LEU A 192 6.32 -4.59 10.83
N ALA A 193 6.34 -3.54 10.04
CA ALA A 193 5.14 -2.90 9.53
C ALA A 193 5.22 -2.75 8.01
N ALA A 194 4.09 -2.92 7.35
CA ALA A 194 3.91 -2.66 5.93
C ALA A 194 2.82 -1.61 5.75
N LYS A 195 3.06 -0.66 4.85
CA LYS A 195 2.09 0.36 4.43
C LYS A 195 2.16 0.50 2.92
N ARG A 196 1.02 0.42 2.24
CA ARG A 196 0.92 0.75 0.82
C ARG A 196 0.51 2.20 0.68
N TRP A 197 1.30 2.98 -0.03
CA TRP A 197 1.04 4.41 -0.25
C TRP A 197 0.67 4.73 -1.69
N SER A 198 0.80 3.77 -2.62
CA SER A 198 0.29 3.90 -3.98
C SER A 198 -0.08 2.54 -4.55
N SER A 199 -1.22 2.47 -5.24
CA SER A 199 -1.62 1.33 -6.07
C SER A 199 -1.19 1.50 -7.52
N GLN A 200 -0.77 2.72 -7.90
CA GLN A 200 -0.32 3.03 -9.25
C GLN A 200 1.20 3.04 -9.32
N PHE A 201 1.73 2.42 -10.34
CA PHE A 201 3.14 2.51 -10.71
C PHE A 201 3.24 2.58 -12.23
N ILE A 202 4.20 3.39 -12.70
CA ILE A 202 4.53 3.43 -14.11
C ILE A 202 5.54 2.32 -14.34
N ASN A 203 5.16 1.29 -15.08
CA ASN A 203 6.13 0.31 -15.54
C ASN A 203 7.16 1.03 -16.40
N PRO A 204 8.46 0.85 -16.17
CA PRO A 204 9.47 1.36 -17.08
C PRO A 204 9.21 0.78 -18.48
N PRO A 205 9.44 1.53 -19.55
CA PRO A 205 9.27 1.02 -20.90
C PRO A 205 10.08 -0.28 -21.03
N LYS A 206 9.45 -1.31 -21.60
CA LYS A 206 10.10 -2.60 -21.88
C LYS A 206 11.38 -2.35 -22.66
N GLY A 207 12.53 -2.49 -22.04
CA GLY A 207 13.84 -2.25 -22.66
C GLY A 207 14.90 -1.66 -21.73
N GLY A 208 14.52 -1.13 -20.57
CA GLY A 208 15.49 -0.78 -19.54
C GLY A 208 15.87 -2.04 -18.73
N ALA A 209 16.89 -2.77 -19.17
CA ALA A 209 17.55 -3.71 -18.30
C ALA A 209 18.04 -2.93 -17.08
N ALA A 210 17.67 -3.34 -15.86
CA ALA A 210 18.37 -2.89 -14.69
C ALA A 210 19.83 -3.31 -14.87
N GLU A 211 20.72 -2.35 -15.02
CA GLU A 211 22.15 -2.59 -14.94
C GLU A 211 22.39 -3.21 -13.56
N GLY A 212 22.69 -4.51 -13.55
CA GLY A 212 23.13 -5.19 -12.37
C GLY A 212 24.50 -4.66 -12.02
N ASP A 213 24.62 -4.03 -10.86
CA ASP A 213 25.92 -3.78 -10.25
C ASP A 213 26.60 -5.12 -10.01
N ALA A 214 27.72 -5.30 -10.68
CA ALA A 214 28.66 -6.39 -10.50
C ALA A 214 29.43 -6.24 -9.18
#